data_86257bc697e930c869732df20de19198
#
_entry.id   86257bc697e930c869732df20de19198
#
_cell.length_a   1.000
_cell.length_b   1.000
_cell.length_c   1.000
_cell.angle_alpha   90.00
_cell.angle_beta   90.00
_cell.angle_gamma   90.00
#
_symmetry.space_group_name_H-M   'P 1'
#
loop_
_entity.id
_entity.type
_entity.pdbx_description
1 polymer ?
#
loop_
_entity_poly.entity_id
_entity_poly.type
_entity_poly.pdbx_seq_one_letter_code
_entity_poly.pdbx_strand_id
1 'polypeptide(L)'
;MAQAVAIPARRGDLERRVDEIRFLVFGRSLPAVLFALLGYRVFLNLASQVHALPMHAGFGDVLAGPLTTGVYLLFCVIPVGIYLIRPRPRARDGRMIARAAGLIGTTMLLVVGAFSSPVLFTPWLWIRDAAVPLTLGAFVLGVYGLLYLRRNLSIIPEARRLVTGGPYRFVRHPLYAAEILAAAALVLARPALWATLALIPFIAVQMLRARFEEDLLTRAFPAYTTYAAHTRRLIPFLW
;
A
#
# COMPACT_ATOMS: atom_id res chain seq x y z
N MET A 1 18.16 -17.59 13.96
CA MET A 1 17.32 -16.81 14.90
C MET A 1 17.71 -15.34 14.77
N ALA A 2 16.96 -14.53 14.00
CA ALA A 2 17.22 -13.10 13.91
C ALA A 2 16.46 -12.40 15.05
N GLN A 3 17.19 -11.90 16.03
CA GLN A 3 16.65 -11.16 17.16
C GLN A 3 15.99 -9.86 16.69
N ALA A 4 14.79 -9.60 17.18
CA ALA A 4 14.22 -8.25 17.13
C ALA A 4 15.12 -7.36 18.00
N VAL A 5 15.83 -6.42 17.38
CA VAL A 5 16.74 -5.51 18.09
C VAL A 5 15.88 -4.52 18.87
N ALA A 6 15.70 -4.79 20.16
CA ALA A 6 15.23 -3.78 21.11
C ALA A 6 16.27 -2.66 21.14
N ILE A 7 15.87 -1.40 21.00
CA ILE A 7 16.76 -0.24 21.03
C ILE A 7 17.31 -0.08 22.46
N PRO A 8 18.61 -0.19 22.69
CA PRO A 8 19.18 -0.10 24.06
C PRO A 8 19.03 1.30 24.66
N ALA A 9 18.81 1.36 25.97
CA ALA A 9 18.45 2.59 26.71
C ALA A 9 19.60 3.63 26.90
N ARG A 10 20.86 3.34 26.54
CA ARG A 10 21.99 4.27 26.66
C ARG A 10 22.90 4.18 25.42
N ARG A 11 22.61 5.01 24.43
CA ARG A 11 23.56 5.33 23.35
C ARG A 11 24.19 6.68 23.59
N GLY A 12 25.46 6.86 23.17
CA GLY A 12 26.15 8.17 23.20
C GLY A 12 25.40 9.22 22.36
N ASP A 13 25.63 10.50 22.63
CA ASP A 13 24.89 11.60 21.97
C ASP A 13 25.05 11.62 20.45
N LEU A 14 26.21 11.18 19.96
CA LEU A 14 26.46 11.05 18.51
C LEU A 14 25.57 9.95 17.88
N GLU A 15 25.48 8.79 18.52
CA GLU A 15 24.63 7.69 18.02
C GLU A 15 23.15 8.07 18.02
N ARG A 16 22.68 8.80 19.02
CA ARG A 16 21.31 9.33 19.06
C ARG A 16 21.05 10.29 17.92
N ARG A 17 21.97 11.21 17.62
CA ARG A 17 21.84 12.16 16.51
C ARG A 17 21.82 11.43 15.17
N VAL A 18 22.68 10.44 14.97
CA VAL A 18 22.69 9.62 13.75
C VAL A 18 21.37 8.86 13.56
N ASP A 19 20.83 8.26 14.63
CA ASP A 19 19.54 7.59 14.59
C ASP A 19 18.38 8.56 14.36
N GLU A 20 18.46 9.80 14.85
CA GLU A 20 17.50 10.85 14.54
C GLU A 20 17.50 11.21 13.07
N ILE A 21 18.65 11.51 12.52
CA ILE A 21 18.81 11.84 11.11
C ILE A 21 18.32 10.69 10.22
N ARG A 22 18.74 9.45 10.52
CA ARG A 22 18.27 8.27 9.80
C ARG A 22 16.75 8.13 9.83
N PHE A 23 16.13 8.34 10.98
CA PHE A 23 14.67 8.27 11.09
C PHE A 23 13.99 9.42 10.35
N LEU A 24 14.53 10.64 10.41
CA LEU A 24 13.99 11.77 9.67
C LEU A 24 14.09 11.54 8.15
N VAL A 25 15.24 11.12 7.66
CA VAL A 25 15.46 10.91 6.22
C VAL A 25 14.69 9.68 5.72
N PHE A 26 15.02 8.49 6.23
CA PHE A 26 14.48 7.22 5.69
C PHE A 26 13.14 6.84 6.30
N GLY A 27 12.87 7.30 7.50
CA GLY A 27 11.62 7.00 8.20
C GLY A 27 10.49 7.97 7.87
N ARG A 28 10.74 9.22 7.52
CA ARG A 28 9.73 10.25 7.26
C ARG A 28 9.84 10.85 5.87
N SER A 29 10.96 11.54 5.58
CA SER A 29 11.05 12.38 4.40
C SER A 29 11.05 11.59 3.10
N LEU A 30 11.88 10.56 2.96
CA LEU A 30 11.98 9.77 1.73
C LEU A 30 10.67 9.10 1.33
N PRO A 31 9.94 8.40 2.23
CA PRO A 31 8.62 7.86 1.89
C PRO A 31 7.59 8.96 1.60
N ALA A 32 7.61 10.09 2.33
CA ALA A 32 6.71 11.20 2.07
C ALA A 32 6.93 11.81 0.67
N VAL A 33 8.20 12.01 0.28
CA VAL A 33 8.56 12.49 -1.06
C VAL A 33 8.13 11.50 -2.14
N LEU A 34 8.36 10.19 -1.94
CA LEU A 34 7.92 9.15 -2.88
C LEU A 34 6.40 9.24 -3.13
N PHE A 35 5.60 9.28 -2.07
CA PHE A 35 4.14 9.39 -2.19
C PHE A 35 3.70 10.75 -2.73
N ALA A 36 4.41 11.85 -2.42
CA ALA A 36 4.11 13.17 -2.98
C ALA A 36 4.37 13.22 -4.50
N LEU A 37 5.49 12.65 -4.98
CA LEU A 37 5.79 12.56 -6.41
C LEU A 37 4.76 11.68 -7.14
N LEU A 38 4.37 10.55 -6.55
CA LEU A 38 3.30 9.71 -7.09
C LEU A 38 1.99 10.48 -7.14
N GLY A 39 1.59 11.13 -6.05
CA GLY A 39 0.38 11.94 -5.96
C GLY A 39 0.38 13.08 -6.99
N TYR A 40 1.51 13.73 -7.21
CA TYR A 40 1.65 14.76 -8.23
C TYR A 40 1.40 14.21 -9.66
N ARG A 41 1.98 13.03 -9.98
CA ARG A 41 1.72 12.35 -11.27
C ARG A 41 0.24 11.98 -11.42
N VAL A 42 -0.38 11.47 -10.38
CA VAL A 42 -1.82 11.13 -10.37
C VAL A 42 -2.68 12.39 -10.51
N PHE A 43 -2.29 13.49 -9.85
CA PHE A 43 -2.98 14.78 -9.99
C PHE A 43 -2.95 15.31 -11.43
N LEU A 44 -1.79 15.28 -12.09
CA LEU A 44 -1.68 15.69 -13.51
C LEU A 44 -2.57 14.82 -14.41
N ASN A 45 -2.61 13.50 -14.15
CA ASN A 45 -3.51 12.61 -14.88
C ASN A 45 -4.99 12.93 -14.62
N LEU A 46 -5.36 13.20 -13.36
CA LEU A 46 -6.72 13.64 -13.00
C LEU A 46 -7.09 14.94 -13.73
N ALA A 47 -6.20 15.92 -13.70
CA ALA A 47 -6.44 17.19 -14.37
C ALA A 47 -6.67 16.99 -15.89
N SER A 48 -5.85 16.18 -16.55
CA SER A 48 -6.03 15.85 -17.97
C SER A 48 -7.34 15.14 -18.26
N GLN A 49 -7.77 14.22 -17.40
CA GLN A 49 -9.07 13.52 -17.53
C GLN A 49 -10.24 14.47 -17.38
N VAL A 50 -10.19 15.39 -16.41
CA VAL A 50 -11.25 16.40 -16.20
C VAL A 50 -11.34 17.34 -17.41
N HIS A 51 -10.22 17.80 -17.94
CA HIS A 51 -10.20 18.64 -19.14
C HIS A 51 -10.69 17.92 -20.42
N ALA A 52 -10.51 16.60 -20.48
CA ALA A 52 -10.94 15.80 -21.63
C ALA A 52 -12.40 15.30 -21.52
N LEU A 53 -13.11 15.59 -20.40
CA LEU A 53 -14.51 15.20 -20.25
C LEU A 53 -15.38 15.90 -21.28
N PRO A 54 -16.28 15.17 -21.99
CA PRO A 54 -17.26 15.76 -22.86
C PRO A 54 -18.22 16.68 -22.08
N MET A 55 -18.75 17.72 -22.75
CA MET A 55 -19.73 18.63 -22.12
C MET A 55 -20.98 17.92 -21.58
N HIS A 56 -21.31 16.76 -22.13
CA HIS A 56 -22.44 15.92 -21.72
C HIS A 56 -21.96 14.56 -21.15
N ALA A 57 -20.84 14.57 -20.42
CA ALA A 57 -20.32 13.35 -19.80
C ALA A 57 -21.36 12.70 -18.88
N GLY A 58 -21.63 11.43 -19.10
CA GLY A 58 -22.50 10.64 -18.25
C GLY A 58 -21.81 10.24 -16.94
N PHE A 59 -22.61 9.72 -15.99
CA PHE A 59 -22.07 9.22 -14.72
C PHE A 59 -21.00 8.14 -14.92
N GLY A 60 -21.15 7.28 -15.94
CA GLY A 60 -20.17 6.25 -16.29
C GLY A 60 -18.77 6.82 -16.65
N ASP A 61 -18.73 7.92 -17.40
CA ASP A 61 -17.49 8.58 -17.82
C ASP A 61 -16.78 9.17 -16.61
N VAL A 62 -17.53 9.78 -15.69
CA VAL A 62 -16.98 10.34 -14.44
C VAL A 62 -16.48 9.23 -13.51
N LEU A 63 -17.23 8.13 -13.39
CA LEU A 63 -16.90 6.99 -12.54
C LEU A 63 -15.65 6.27 -13.03
N ALA A 64 -15.54 5.98 -14.32
CA ALA A 64 -14.46 5.23 -14.91
C ALA A 64 -13.12 6.01 -14.91
N GLY A 65 -13.18 7.33 -14.99
CA GLY A 65 -12.00 8.20 -15.10
C GLY A 65 -11.77 9.03 -13.83
N PRO A 66 -12.30 10.27 -13.77
CA PRO A 66 -11.94 11.26 -12.75
C PRO A 66 -12.22 10.82 -11.31
N LEU A 67 -13.36 10.17 -11.05
CA LEU A 67 -13.72 9.75 -9.68
C LEU A 67 -12.74 8.67 -9.18
N THR A 68 -12.49 7.64 -9.99
CA THR A 68 -11.55 6.56 -9.64
C THR A 68 -10.14 7.10 -9.44
N THR A 69 -9.68 8.01 -10.33
CA THR A 69 -8.38 8.66 -10.23
C THR A 69 -8.30 9.59 -9.02
N GLY A 70 -9.39 10.28 -8.67
CA GLY A 70 -9.49 11.12 -7.48
C GLY A 70 -9.35 10.33 -6.18
N VAL A 71 -10.01 9.17 -6.07
CA VAL A 71 -9.84 8.29 -4.90
C VAL A 71 -8.43 7.71 -4.83
N TYR A 72 -7.83 7.37 -5.98
CA TYR A 72 -6.41 6.97 -6.03
C TYR A 72 -5.48 8.11 -5.60
N LEU A 73 -5.78 9.35 -5.97
CA LEU A 73 -5.03 10.52 -5.49
C LEU A 73 -5.08 10.62 -3.97
N LEU A 74 -6.25 10.43 -3.34
CA LEU A 74 -6.36 10.39 -1.88
C LEU A 74 -5.49 9.27 -1.28
N PHE A 75 -5.49 8.09 -1.89
CA PHE A 75 -4.64 6.98 -1.47
C PHE A 75 -3.14 7.32 -1.53
N CYS A 76 -2.73 8.20 -2.45
CA CYS A 76 -1.34 8.68 -2.55
C CYS A 76 -1.03 9.83 -1.57
N VAL A 77 -1.95 10.77 -1.38
CA VAL A 77 -1.71 12.00 -0.58
C VAL A 77 -1.78 11.74 0.93
N ILE A 78 -2.72 10.90 1.38
CA ILE A 78 -2.85 10.57 2.81
C ILE A 78 -1.55 10.05 3.42
N PRO A 79 -0.79 9.12 2.80
CA PRO A 79 0.51 8.68 3.30
C PRO A 79 1.53 9.81 3.48
N VAL A 80 1.52 10.85 2.65
CA VAL A 80 2.43 12.01 2.82
C VAL A 80 2.27 12.60 4.22
N GLY A 81 1.05 12.97 4.59
CA GLY A 81 0.75 13.49 5.92
C GLY A 81 1.09 12.50 7.04
N ILE A 82 0.73 11.23 6.86
CA ILE A 82 1.03 10.17 7.83
C ILE A 82 2.54 10.04 8.06
N TYR A 83 3.35 10.01 7.01
CA TYR A 83 4.81 9.86 7.12
C TYR A 83 5.45 11.06 7.82
N LEU A 84 5.00 12.28 7.57
CA LEU A 84 5.54 13.49 8.19
C LEU A 84 5.31 13.53 9.72
N ILE A 85 4.18 13.00 10.20
CA ILE A 85 3.79 13.09 11.61
C ILE A 85 3.94 11.79 12.41
N ARG A 86 4.40 10.70 11.77
CA ARG A 86 4.47 9.39 12.45
C ARG A 86 5.53 9.35 13.56
N PRO A 87 5.26 8.63 14.66
CA PRO A 87 6.23 8.43 15.73
C PRO A 87 7.29 7.39 15.35
N ARG A 88 8.36 7.31 16.16
CA ARG A 88 9.35 6.23 16.04
C ARG A 88 8.70 4.87 16.31
N PRO A 89 9.14 3.82 15.62
CA PRO A 89 8.66 2.46 15.88
C PRO A 89 9.18 1.93 17.21
N ARG A 90 8.39 1.08 17.86
CA ARG A 90 8.81 0.33 19.06
C ARG A 90 9.73 -0.84 18.70
N ALA A 91 9.47 -1.47 17.56
CA ALA A 91 10.28 -2.56 17.03
C ALA A 91 10.37 -2.45 15.51
N ARG A 92 11.50 -2.93 14.95
CA ARG A 92 11.75 -3.01 13.51
C ARG A 92 12.21 -4.41 13.15
N ASP A 93 11.84 -4.87 11.97
CA ASP A 93 12.44 -6.09 11.43
C ASP A 93 13.86 -5.78 10.93
N GLY A 94 14.85 -6.49 11.48
CA GLY A 94 16.25 -6.36 11.09
C GLY A 94 16.59 -7.10 9.81
N ARG A 95 15.75 -8.03 9.35
CA ARG A 95 16.01 -8.87 8.17
C ARG A 95 16.01 -8.05 6.89
N MET A 96 17.11 -8.13 6.13
CA MET A 96 17.21 -7.41 4.84
C MET A 96 16.14 -7.85 3.84
N ILE A 97 15.80 -9.14 3.83
CA ILE A 97 14.72 -9.68 2.96
C ILE A 97 13.34 -9.09 3.31
N ALA A 98 13.04 -8.84 4.58
CA ALA A 98 11.80 -8.21 4.99
C ALA A 98 11.70 -6.75 4.52
N ARG A 99 12.83 -6.03 4.59
CA ARG A 99 12.94 -4.65 4.09
C ARG A 99 12.85 -4.59 2.57
N ALA A 100 13.56 -5.50 1.88
CA ALA A 100 13.50 -5.61 0.42
C ALA A 100 12.08 -5.95 -0.06
N ALA A 101 11.40 -6.90 0.57
CA ALA A 101 10.00 -7.22 0.26
C ALA A 101 9.09 -6.01 0.43
N GLY A 102 9.28 -5.21 1.49
CA GLY A 102 8.53 -3.97 1.71
C GLY A 102 8.72 -2.96 0.58
N LEU A 103 9.97 -2.69 0.21
CA LEU A 103 10.30 -1.76 -0.87
C LEU A 103 9.80 -2.27 -2.23
N ILE A 104 10.10 -3.53 -2.58
CA ILE A 104 9.68 -4.13 -3.84
C ILE A 104 8.14 -4.12 -3.94
N GLY A 105 7.42 -4.57 -2.91
CA GLY A 105 5.97 -4.62 -2.92
C GLY A 105 5.30 -3.25 -3.05
N THR A 106 5.96 -2.18 -2.56
CA THR A 106 5.43 -0.81 -2.70
C THR A 106 5.77 -0.19 -4.06
N THR A 107 6.94 -0.49 -4.65
CA THR A 107 7.43 0.18 -5.87
C THR A 107 7.23 -0.62 -7.15
N MET A 108 7.03 -1.93 -7.06
CA MET A 108 6.99 -2.84 -8.21
C MET A 108 5.99 -2.41 -9.29
N LEU A 109 4.75 -2.09 -8.91
CA LEU A 109 3.74 -1.66 -9.89
C LEU A 109 4.06 -0.29 -10.49
N LEU A 110 4.71 0.61 -9.74
CA LEU A 110 5.18 1.89 -10.24
C LEU A 110 6.26 1.70 -11.31
N VAL A 111 7.23 0.83 -11.03
CA VAL A 111 8.32 0.50 -11.96
C VAL A 111 7.76 -0.15 -13.22
N VAL A 112 6.89 -1.18 -13.06
CA VAL A 112 6.26 -1.86 -14.20
C VAL A 112 5.42 -0.91 -15.05
N GLY A 113 4.67 0.01 -14.41
CA GLY A 113 3.85 1.01 -15.10
C GLY A 113 4.65 2.09 -15.84
N ALA A 114 5.95 2.24 -15.54
CA ALA A 114 6.82 3.18 -16.22
C ALA A 114 7.32 2.67 -17.59
N PHE A 115 7.25 1.36 -17.85
CA PHE A 115 7.65 0.79 -19.12
C PHE A 115 6.49 0.69 -20.10
N SER A 116 6.73 1.08 -21.35
CA SER A 116 5.79 0.83 -22.45
C SER A 116 5.58 -0.67 -22.61
N SER A 117 4.33 -1.08 -22.76
CA SER A 117 3.97 -2.50 -22.80
C SER A 117 2.87 -2.73 -23.83
N PRO A 118 3.05 -3.70 -24.73
CA PRO A 118 1.96 -4.10 -25.62
C PRO A 118 0.78 -4.64 -24.82
N VAL A 119 -0.42 -4.34 -25.29
CA VAL A 119 -1.64 -4.96 -24.77
C VAL A 119 -1.77 -6.34 -25.42
N LEU A 120 -1.92 -7.39 -24.60
CA LEU A 120 -1.96 -8.79 -25.07
C LEU A 120 -3.21 -9.08 -25.89
N PHE A 121 -4.35 -8.54 -25.45
CA PHE A 121 -5.64 -8.62 -26.15
C PHE A 121 -6.57 -7.51 -25.64
N THR A 122 -7.59 -7.19 -26.41
CA THR A 122 -8.64 -6.25 -25.98
C THR A 122 -9.72 -7.03 -25.23
N PRO A 123 -9.91 -6.81 -23.93
CA PRO A 123 -10.96 -7.50 -23.19
C PRO A 123 -12.35 -7.12 -23.71
N TRP A 124 -13.31 -8.02 -23.52
CA TRP A 124 -14.72 -7.70 -23.80
C TRP A 124 -15.20 -6.52 -22.97
N LEU A 125 -16.15 -5.74 -23.51
CA LEU A 125 -16.64 -4.52 -22.88
C LEU A 125 -17.09 -4.76 -21.45
N TRP A 126 -17.85 -5.84 -21.20
CA TRP A 126 -18.35 -6.15 -19.85
C TRP A 126 -17.23 -6.41 -18.83
N ILE A 127 -16.06 -6.95 -19.24
CA ILE A 127 -14.89 -7.13 -18.37
C ILE A 127 -14.31 -5.77 -17.99
N ARG A 128 -14.18 -4.88 -18.96
CA ARG A 128 -13.69 -3.52 -18.75
C ARG A 128 -14.64 -2.73 -17.84
N ASP A 129 -15.92 -2.84 -18.07
CA ASP A 129 -16.95 -2.17 -17.28
C ASP A 129 -16.99 -2.70 -15.84
N ALA A 130 -16.80 -4.02 -15.64
CA ALA A 130 -16.68 -4.63 -14.30
C ALA A 130 -15.39 -4.25 -13.58
N ALA A 131 -14.30 -4.00 -14.30
CA ALA A 131 -13.03 -3.59 -13.70
C ALA A 131 -13.09 -2.19 -13.05
N VAL A 132 -13.96 -1.30 -13.56
CA VAL A 132 -14.10 0.07 -13.01
C VAL A 132 -14.57 0.08 -11.56
N PRO A 133 -15.74 -0.47 -11.20
CA PRO A 133 -16.18 -0.51 -9.82
C PRO A 133 -15.24 -1.34 -8.93
N LEU A 134 -14.60 -2.37 -9.47
CA LEU A 134 -13.62 -3.16 -8.74
C LEU A 134 -12.38 -2.32 -8.36
N THR A 135 -11.87 -1.53 -9.29
CA THR A 135 -10.73 -0.61 -9.06
C THR A 135 -11.11 0.47 -8.06
N LEU A 136 -12.27 1.10 -8.23
CA LEU A 136 -12.76 2.10 -7.29
C LEU A 136 -12.94 1.52 -5.89
N GLY A 137 -13.58 0.36 -5.77
CA GLY A 137 -13.77 -0.35 -4.49
C GLY A 137 -12.43 -0.69 -3.82
N ALA A 138 -11.44 -1.12 -4.59
CA ALA A 138 -10.09 -1.38 -4.10
C ALA A 138 -9.45 -0.11 -3.51
N PHE A 139 -9.49 1.03 -4.21
CA PHE A 139 -8.94 2.28 -3.70
C PHE A 139 -9.72 2.81 -2.49
N VAL A 140 -11.05 2.71 -2.48
CA VAL A 140 -11.87 3.07 -1.31
C VAL A 140 -11.48 2.22 -0.09
N LEU A 141 -11.34 0.89 -0.26
CA LEU A 141 -10.85 0.01 0.80
C LEU A 141 -9.45 0.41 1.27
N GLY A 142 -8.55 0.76 0.34
CA GLY A 142 -7.21 1.23 0.64
C GLY A 142 -7.21 2.52 1.46
N VAL A 143 -7.97 3.54 1.04
CA VAL A 143 -8.13 4.80 1.78
C VAL A 143 -8.72 4.54 3.18
N TYR A 144 -9.77 3.70 3.27
CA TYR A 144 -10.36 3.32 4.54
C TYR A 144 -9.35 2.62 5.47
N GLY A 145 -8.56 1.71 4.92
CA GLY A 145 -7.45 1.06 5.65
C GLY A 145 -6.41 2.05 6.15
N LEU A 146 -5.99 3.00 5.31
CA LEU A 146 -5.03 4.05 5.67
C LEU A 146 -5.55 4.94 6.81
N LEU A 147 -6.83 5.33 6.78
CA LEU A 147 -7.45 6.15 7.81
C LEU A 147 -7.48 5.46 9.18
N TYR A 148 -7.60 4.13 9.22
CA TYR A 148 -7.53 3.37 10.46
C TYR A 148 -6.08 3.07 10.90
N LEU A 149 -5.19 2.79 9.94
CA LEU A 149 -3.79 2.55 10.23
C LEU A 149 -3.08 3.80 10.76
N ARG A 150 -3.45 4.97 10.24
CA ARG A 150 -2.92 6.26 10.68
C ARG A 150 -1.37 6.26 10.76
N ARG A 151 -0.81 6.70 11.88
CA ARG A 151 0.64 6.81 12.12
C ARG A 151 1.38 5.47 12.21
N ASN A 152 0.66 4.34 12.06
CA ASN A 152 1.28 3.00 12.05
C ASN A 152 1.75 2.57 10.64
N LEU A 153 1.37 3.31 9.59
CA LEU A 153 1.78 3.02 8.22
C LEU A 153 3.30 2.93 8.09
N SER A 154 3.80 1.87 7.45
CA SER A 154 5.20 1.72 7.10
C SER A 154 5.38 0.89 5.83
N ILE A 155 6.35 1.27 4.98
CA ILE A 155 6.75 0.49 3.80
C ILE A 155 7.49 -0.77 4.22
N ILE A 156 8.39 -0.65 5.20
CA ILE A 156 9.14 -1.76 5.78
C ILE A 156 8.45 -2.24 7.06
N PRO A 157 8.58 -3.52 7.46
CA PRO A 157 7.93 -4.01 8.68
C PRO A 157 8.43 -3.28 9.93
N GLU A 158 7.53 -2.51 10.54
CA GLU A 158 7.75 -1.74 11.77
C GLU A 158 6.52 -1.83 12.67
N ALA A 159 6.73 -2.06 13.95
CA ALA A 159 5.66 -2.14 14.95
C ALA A 159 5.62 -0.86 15.80
N ARG A 160 4.46 -0.19 15.85
CA ARG A 160 4.20 0.99 16.71
C ARG A 160 3.05 0.75 17.67
N ARG A 161 1.91 0.34 17.14
CA ARG A 161 0.69 0.03 17.87
C ARG A 161 -0.08 -1.03 17.11
N LEU A 162 -0.73 -1.94 17.83
CA LEU A 162 -1.65 -2.91 17.23
C LEU A 162 -2.96 -2.19 16.85
N VAL A 163 -3.37 -2.34 15.59
CA VAL A 163 -4.62 -1.82 15.05
C VAL A 163 -5.54 -3.00 14.73
N THR A 164 -6.72 -3.01 15.35
CA THR A 164 -7.71 -4.10 15.22
C THR A 164 -9.10 -3.59 14.83
N GLY A 165 -9.27 -2.27 14.69
CA GLY A 165 -10.54 -1.63 14.38
C GLY A 165 -10.76 -1.40 12.89
N GLY A 166 -11.98 -0.98 12.51
CA GLY A 166 -12.34 -0.70 11.12
C GLY A 166 -12.21 -1.92 10.21
N PRO A 167 -11.54 -1.80 9.04
CA PRO A 167 -11.35 -2.92 8.13
C PRO A 167 -10.47 -4.02 8.73
N TYR A 168 -9.60 -3.69 9.72
CA TYR A 168 -8.73 -4.64 10.41
C TYR A 168 -9.50 -5.61 11.33
N ARG A 169 -10.76 -5.36 11.65
CA ARG A 169 -11.60 -6.34 12.37
C ARG A 169 -12.02 -7.54 11.51
N PHE A 170 -12.01 -7.37 10.19
CA PHE A 170 -12.42 -8.41 9.24
C PHE A 170 -11.23 -9.18 8.68
N VAL A 171 -10.17 -8.44 8.30
CA VAL A 171 -8.93 -9.01 7.77
C VAL A 171 -7.72 -8.28 8.37
N ARG A 172 -6.61 -9.01 8.52
CA ARG A 172 -5.39 -8.46 9.12
C ARG A 172 -4.64 -7.49 8.20
N HIS A 173 -4.77 -7.68 6.87
CA HIS A 173 -4.02 -6.90 5.87
C HIS A 173 -4.95 -6.28 4.81
N PRO A 174 -5.88 -5.39 5.21
CA PRO A 174 -6.83 -4.79 4.26
C PRO A 174 -6.14 -3.92 3.20
N LEU A 175 -4.99 -3.31 3.50
CA LEU A 175 -4.21 -2.55 2.52
C LEU A 175 -3.61 -3.46 1.44
N TYR A 176 -3.05 -4.61 1.82
CA TYR A 176 -2.52 -5.57 0.85
C TYR A 176 -3.62 -6.19 -0.01
N ALA A 177 -4.77 -6.46 0.59
CA ALA A 177 -5.95 -6.90 -0.16
C ALA A 177 -6.38 -5.83 -1.19
N ALA A 178 -6.44 -4.56 -0.79
CA ALA A 178 -6.76 -3.45 -1.68
C ALA A 178 -5.75 -3.30 -2.82
N GLU A 179 -4.45 -3.37 -2.52
CA GLU A 179 -3.37 -3.26 -3.52
C GLU A 179 -3.43 -4.42 -4.54
N ILE A 180 -3.66 -5.66 -4.08
CA ILE A 180 -3.81 -6.83 -4.96
C ILE A 180 -5.07 -6.69 -5.82
N LEU A 181 -6.19 -6.29 -5.23
CA LEU A 181 -7.46 -6.11 -5.94
C LEU A 181 -7.36 -5.03 -7.00
N ALA A 182 -6.72 -3.88 -6.68
CA ALA A 182 -6.48 -2.81 -7.64
C ALA A 182 -5.59 -3.27 -8.80
N ALA A 183 -4.49 -3.98 -8.50
CA ALA A 183 -3.60 -4.53 -9.52
C ALA A 183 -4.31 -5.51 -10.46
N ALA A 184 -5.10 -6.43 -9.90
CA ALA A 184 -5.89 -7.39 -10.68
C ALA A 184 -6.94 -6.69 -11.56
N ALA A 185 -7.66 -5.71 -11.01
CA ALA A 185 -8.66 -4.95 -11.75
C ALA A 185 -8.04 -4.15 -12.92
N LEU A 186 -6.87 -3.53 -12.70
CA LEU A 186 -6.14 -2.83 -13.76
C LEU A 186 -5.67 -3.78 -14.88
N VAL A 187 -5.20 -4.97 -14.54
CA VAL A 187 -4.83 -5.99 -15.53
C VAL A 187 -6.07 -6.50 -16.29
N LEU A 188 -7.20 -6.68 -15.60
CA LEU A 188 -8.46 -7.06 -16.25
C LEU A 188 -8.96 -5.97 -17.23
N ALA A 189 -8.85 -4.71 -16.85
CA ALA A 189 -9.24 -3.58 -17.71
C ALA A 189 -8.35 -3.45 -18.93
N ARG A 190 -7.03 -3.66 -18.75
CA ARG A 190 -6.00 -3.52 -19.79
C ARG A 190 -4.88 -4.52 -19.54
N PRO A 191 -4.93 -5.73 -20.15
CA PRO A 191 -3.92 -6.76 -19.96
C PRO A 191 -2.62 -6.41 -20.70
N ALA A 192 -1.89 -5.42 -20.16
CA ALA A 192 -0.57 -5.05 -20.64
C ALA A 192 0.46 -6.11 -20.23
N LEU A 193 1.33 -6.53 -21.15
CA LEU A 193 2.24 -7.67 -20.99
C LEU A 193 2.99 -7.64 -19.64
N TRP A 194 3.72 -6.55 -19.36
CA TRP A 194 4.52 -6.47 -18.14
C TRP A 194 3.68 -6.43 -16.85
N ALA A 195 2.52 -5.76 -16.89
CA ALA A 195 1.61 -5.72 -15.75
C ALA A 195 1.00 -7.10 -15.47
N THR A 196 0.63 -7.84 -16.54
CA THR A 196 0.08 -9.19 -16.44
C THR A 196 1.12 -10.18 -15.90
N LEU A 197 2.35 -10.14 -16.41
CA LEU A 197 3.44 -10.99 -15.93
C LEU A 197 3.85 -10.64 -14.48
N ALA A 198 3.76 -9.37 -14.10
CA ALA A 198 4.11 -8.90 -12.76
C ALA A 198 3.05 -9.23 -11.69
N LEU A 199 1.81 -9.54 -12.07
CA LEU A 199 0.71 -9.72 -11.11
C LEU A 199 0.97 -10.86 -10.13
N ILE A 200 1.39 -12.03 -10.60
CA ILE A 200 1.69 -13.18 -9.74
C ILE A 200 2.87 -12.91 -8.81
N PRO A 201 4.04 -12.45 -9.29
CA PRO A 201 5.14 -12.02 -8.41
C PRO A 201 4.72 -10.94 -7.41
N PHE A 202 3.88 -9.98 -7.82
CA PHE A 202 3.36 -8.94 -6.94
C PHE A 202 2.54 -9.54 -5.79
N ILE A 203 1.60 -10.43 -6.09
CA ILE A 203 0.81 -11.14 -5.07
C ILE A 203 1.73 -11.91 -4.12
N ALA A 204 2.73 -12.63 -4.65
CA ALA A 204 3.68 -13.37 -3.82
C ALA A 204 4.48 -12.47 -2.87
N VAL A 205 4.91 -11.30 -3.35
CA VAL A 205 5.61 -10.29 -2.52
C VAL A 205 4.68 -9.74 -1.44
N GLN A 206 3.41 -9.45 -1.75
CA GLN A 206 2.45 -8.99 -0.74
C GLN A 206 2.20 -10.05 0.34
N MET A 207 2.14 -11.34 -0.05
CA MET A 207 2.04 -12.45 0.92
C MET A 207 3.27 -12.54 1.82
N LEU A 208 4.44 -12.33 1.25
CA LEU A 208 5.71 -12.34 1.99
C LEU A 208 5.78 -11.15 2.96
N ARG A 209 5.37 -9.96 2.54
CA ARG A 209 5.25 -8.77 3.42
C ARG A 209 4.32 -9.05 4.60
N ALA A 210 3.13 -9.60 4.33
CA ALA A 210 2.17 -9.96 5.36
C ALA A 210 2.78 -10.90 6.41
N ARG A 211 3.51 -11.94 5.97
CA ARG A 211 4.20 -12.87 6.89
C ARG A 211 5.24 -12.16 7.76
N PHE A 212 6.09 -11.33 7.18
CA PHE A 212 7.11 -10.59 7.95
C PHE A 212 6.48 -9.61 8.95
N GLU A 213 5.39 -8.96 8.58
CA GLU A 213 4.65 -8.08 9.47
C GLU A 213 3.99 -8.85 10.61
N GLU A 214 3.33 -10.00 10.33
CA GLU A 214 2.75 -10.87 11.35
C GLU A 214 3.80 -11.41 12.32
N ASP A 215 4.96 -11.87 11.82
CA ASP A 215 6.09 -12.29 12.64
C ASP A 215 6.57 -11.19 13.61
N LEU A 216 6.64 -9.96 13.10
CA LEU A 216 7.06 -8.80 13.91
C LEU A 216 5.98 -8.43 14.94
N LEU A 217 4.72 -8.39 14.53
CA LEU A 217 3.60 -8.04 15.42
C LEU A 217 3.40 -9.06 16.52
N THR A 218 3.57 -10.36 16.22
CA THR A 218 3.52 -11.44 17.22
C THR A 218 4.59 -11.27 18.29
N ARG A 219 5.80 -10.87 17.90
CA ARG A 219 6.90 -10.62 18.85
C ARG A 219 6.73 -9.30 19.62
N ALA A 220 6.14 -8.29 19.00
CA ALA A 220 6.01 -6.97 19.58
C ALA A 220 4.77 -6.79 20.49
N PHE A 221 3.71 -7.57 20.24
CA PHE A 221 2.42 -7.43 20.94
C PHE A 221 1.83 -8.79 21.31
N PRO A 222 1.82 -9.17 22.61
CA PRO A 222 1.20 -10.43 23.04
C PRO A 222 -0.27 -10.58 22.61
N ALA A 223 -1.04 -9.49 22.59
CA ALA A 223 -2.44 -9.48 22.17
C ALA A 223 -2.63 -9.82 20.67
N TYR A 224 -1.57 -9.79 19.86
CA TYR A 224 -1.67 -10.09 18.43
C TYR A 224 -2.08 -11.53 18.16
N THR A 225 -1.61 -12.48 18.95
CA THR A 225 -1.94 -13.91 18.80
C THR A 225 -3.45 -14.15 18.93
N THR A 226 -4.08 -13.55 19.94
CA THR A 226 -5.53 -13.63 20.14
C THR A 226 -6.29 -12.98 18.99
N TYR A 227 -5.85 -11.79 18.54
CA TYR A 227 -6.44 -11.11 17.39
C TYR A 227 -6.32 -11.95 16.11
N ALA A 228 -5.15 -12.53 15.84
CA ALA A 228 -4.88 -13.33 14.64
C ALA A 228 -5.69 -14.64 14.61
N ALA A 229 -6.06 -15.19 15.77
CA ALA A 229 -6.91 -16.37 15.87
C ALA A 229 -8.36 -16.12 15.38
N HIS A 230 -8.84 -14.88 15.49
CA HIS A 230 -10.22 -14.50 15.15
C HIS A 230 -10.37 -13.73 13.84
N THR A 231 -9.25 -13.35 13.20
CA THR A 231 -9.24 -12.56 11.95
C THR A 231 -8.53 -13.30 10.83
N ARG A 232 -9.01 -13.13 9.60
CA ARG A 232 -8.39 -13.70 8.40
C ARG A 232 -7.28 -12.80 7.87
N ARG A 233 -6.41 -13.32 7.00
CA ARG A 233 -5.28 -12.53 6.47
C ARG A 233 -5.73 -11.46 5.48
N LEU A 234 -6.36 -11.87 4.37
CA LEU A 234 -6.68 -11.02 3.23
C LEU A 234 -8.13 -11.10 2.79
N ILE A 235 -8.69 -12.30 2.75
CA ILE A 235 -10.04 -12.54 2.24
C ILE A 235 -10.93 -12.89 3.42
N PRO A 236 -11.99 -12.09 3.69
CA PRO A 236 -12.94 -12.40 4.76
C PRO A 236 -13.49 -13.81 4.57
N PHE A 237 -13.59 -14.55 5.66
CA PHE A 237 -14.15 -15.91 5.75
C PHE A 237 -13.33 -17.04 5.09
N LEU A 238 -12.38 -16.75 4.18
CA LEU A 238 -11.62 -17.77 3.45
C LEU A 238 -10.19 -17.96 3.96
N TRP A 239 -9.40 -16.91 4.02
CA TRP A 239 -7.94 -17.03 4.33
C TRP A 239 -7.34 -15.75 4.90
#